data_1e290d1ce3a8febaeb9c6e98899482f3
#
_entry.id   1e290d1ce3a8febaeb9c6e98899482f3
#
_cell.length_a   1.000
_cell.length_b   1.000
_cell.length_c   1.000
_cell.angle_alpha   90.00
_cell.angle_beta   90.00
_cell.angle_gamma   90.00
#
_symmetry.space_group_name_H-M   'P 1'
#
loop_
_entity.id
_entity.type
_entity.pdbx_description
1 polymer ?
#
loop_
_entity_poly.entity_id
_entity_poly.type
_entity_poly.pdbx_seq_one_letter_code
_entity_poly.pdbx_strand_id
1 'polypeptide(L)'
;MRAKIELIRVDNRLVHGQVGVTWVNALNIDTIVVVDDETAINVFSQKMMKTIAKASNVDIRFYSIADFMQVLRHNESNQRLFVVVRDVQTVYEMFKNGLTSQTVNIGNIHYGRGRVPFNKKMYVSEVDVDEINELIEQGFNFYYQDVPGTLDEVIDKIDFERLKKVRK
;
A
#
# COMPACT_ATOMS: atom_id res chain seq x y z
N MET A 1 14.94 -12.05 -15.00
CA MET A 1 14.91 -11.10 -13.86
C MET A 1 13.54 -11.16 -13.22
N ARG A 2 13.45 -10.95 -11.93
CA ARG A 2 12.16 -10.87 -11.25
C ARG A 2 11.58 -9.47 -11.36
N ALA A 3 10.27 -9.35 -11.45
CA ALA A 3 9.59 -8.07 -11.40
C ALA A 3 10.01 -7.28 -10.16
N LYS A 4 10.20 -5.98 -10.31
CA LYS A 4 10.63 -5.10 -9.23
C LYS A 4 9.45 -4.33 -8.66
N ILE A 5 9.21 -4.47 -7.37
CA ILE A 5 8.28 -3.61 -6.65
C ILE A 5 8.98 -2.26 -6.40
N GLU A 6 8.51 -1.21 -7.07
CA GLU A 6 9.05 0.13 -6.89
C GLU A 6 8.51 0.79 -5.62
N LEU A 7 7.25 0.54 -5.32
CA LEU A 7 6.58 1.08 -4.15
C LEU A 7 5.37 0.22 -3.78
N ILE A 8 5.14 0.06 -2.48
CA ILE A 8 3.85 -0.41 -1.95
C ILE A 8 3.14 0.81 -1.37
N ARG A 9 1.89 1.04 -1.77
CA ARG A 9 1.05 2.10 -1.21
C ARG A 9 -0.12 1.51 -0.44
N VAL A 10 -0.29 1.95 0.79
CA VAL A 10 -1.45 1.66 1.64
C VAL A 10 -2.46 2.79 1.49
N ASP A 11 -3.63 2.47 0.94
CA ASP A 11 -4.74 3.41 0.81
C ASP A 11 -6.07 2.66 0.88
N ASN A 12 -6.92 3.00 1.83
CA ASN A 12 -8.20 2.32 2.03
C ASN A 12 -9.12 2.36 0.78
N ARG A 13 -8.89 3.30 -0.12
CA ARG A 13 -9.66 3.45 -1.36
C ARG A 13 -9.05 2.70 -2.54
N LEU A 14 -7.86 2.10 -2.37
CA LEU A 14 -7.08 1.43 -3.43
C LEU A 14 -6.78 2.40 -4.59
N VAL A 15 -7.02 1.99 -5.83
CA VAL A 15 -6.79 2.84 -7.01
C VAL A 15 -8.04 3.70 -7.26
N HIS A 16 -7.91 5.01 -7.10
CA HIS A 16 -9.01 5.95 -7.24
C HIS A 16 -8.52 7.30 -7.77
N GLY A 17 -9.38 7.98 -8.53
CA GLY A 17 -9.17 9.35 -8.99
C GLY A 17 -7.78 9.61 -9.58
N GLN A 18 -7.26 10.81 -9.33
CA GLN A 18 -5.96 11.25 -9.84
C GLN A 18 -4.76 10.63 -9.11
N VAL A 19 -4.96 10.06 -7.92
CA VAL A 19 -3.87 9.53 -7.09
C VAL A 19 -3.13 8.41 -7.80
N GLY A 20 -3.87 7.46 -8.41
CA GLY A 20 -3.26 6.38 -9.19
C GLY A 20 -2.40 6.89 -10.34
N VAL A 21 -2.91 7.88 -11.07
CA VAL A 21 -2.23 8.50 -12.24
C VAL A 21 -0.94 9.19 -11.83
N THR A 22 -0.98 9.99 -10.78
CA THR A 22 0.21 10.78 -10.35
C THR A 22 1.34 9.87 -9.86
N TRP A 23 1.05 8.83 -9.13
CA TRP A 23 2.06 7.88 -8.67
C TRP A 23 2.67 7.08 -9.82
N VAL A 24 1.87 6.62 -10.77
CA VAL A 24 2.33 5.89 -11.96
C VAL A 24 3.33 6.72 -12.74
N ASN A 25 3.01 7.99 -13.00
CA ASN A 25 3.89 8.90 -13.75
C ASN A 25 5.17 9.21 -12.98
N ALA A 26 5.07 9.50 -11.68
CA ALA A 26 6.22 9.85 -10.85
C ALA A 26 7.23 8.71 -10.71
N LEU A 27 6.76 7.46 -10.67
CA LEU A 27 7.58 6.27 -10.45
C LEU A 27 7.96 5.54 -11.74
N ASN A 28 7.45 5.97 -12.89
CA ASN A 28 7.65 5.31 -14.17
C ASN A 28 7.29 3.82 -14.11
N ILE A 29 6.02 3.53 -13.83
CA ILE A 29 5.48 2.20 -13.57
C ILE A 29 4.98 1.55 -14.85
N ASP A 30 5.23 0.25 -15.00
CA ASP A 30 4.68 -0.56 -16.09
C ASP A 30 3.31 -1.14 -15.73
N THR A 31 3.14 -1.58 -14.48
CA THR A 31 1.93 -2.27 -14.03
C THR A 31 1.56 -1.87 -12.61
N ILE A 32 0.29 -1.50 -12.42
CA ILE A 32 -0.33 -1.40 -11.10
C ILE A 32 -0.78 -2.81 -10.68
N VAL A 33 -0.42 -3.22 -9.48
CA VAL A 33 -0.88 -4.47 -8.89
C VAL A 33 -1.69 -4.16 -7.65
N VAL A 34 -2.98 -4.47 -7.68
CA VAL A 34 -3.87 -4.37 -6.51
C VAL A 34 -3.88 -5.71 -5.80
N VAL A 35 -3.41 -5.74 -4.56
CA VAL A 35 -3.42 -6.93 -3.72
C VAL A 35 -4.47 -6.75 -2.64
N ASP A 36 -5.62 -7.37 -2.84
CA ASP A 36 -6.78 -7.23 -1.95
C ASP A 36 -7.73 -8.40 -2.19
N ASP A 37 -7.93 -9.25 -1.19
CA ASP A 37 -8.72 -10.47 -1.32
C ASP A 37 -10.17 -10.19 -1.78
N GLU A 38 -10.76 -9.11 -1.27
CA GLU A 38 -12.11 -8.70 -1.66
C GLU A 38 -12.17 -8.24 -3.12
N THR A 39 -11.26 -7.37 -3.54
CA THR A 39 -11.21 -6.84 -4.91
C THR A 39 -10.87 -7.93 -5.93
N ALA A 40 -10.07 -8.91 -5.55
CA ALA A 40 -9.68 -10.02 -6.43
C ALA A 40 -10.88 -10.82 -6.96
N ILE A 41 -12.01 -10.80 -6.26
CA ILE A 41 -13.26 -11.46 -6.65
C ILE A 41 -14.40 -10.49 -7.00
N ASN A 42 -14.13 -9.19 -7.00
CA ASN A 42 -15.15 -8.16 -7.25
C ASN A 42 -14.96 -7.53 -8.65
N VAL A 43 -15.68 -8.06 -9.63
CA VAL A 43 -15.58 -7.61 -11.03
C VAL A 43 -15.96 -6.14 -11.20
N PHE A 44 -16.92 -5.65 -10.44
CA PHE A 44 -17.35 -4.24 -10.53
C PHE A 44 -16.25 -3.28 -10.08
N SER A 45 -15.65 -3.53 -8.92
CA SER A 45 -14.52 -2.74 -8.41
C SER A 45 -13.33 -2.78 -9.37
N GLN A 46 -13.03 -3.95 -9.93
CA GLN A 46 -11.97 -4.10 -10.93
C GLN A 46 -12.22 -3.25 -12.18
N LYS A 47 -13.45 -3.22 -12.69
CA LYS A 47 -13.81 -2.42 -13.87
C LYS A 47 -13.59 -0.93 -13.64
N MET A 48 -13.93 -0.43 -12.47
CA MET A 48 -13.71 0.98 -12.10
C MET A 48 -12.22 1.31 -12.11
N MET A 49 -11.40 0.48 -11.49
CA MET A 49 -9.95 0.68 -11.41
C MET A 49 -9.28 0.51 -12.78
N LYS A 50 -9.74 -0.42 -13.60
CA LYS A 50 -9.27 -0.60 -14.99
C LYS A 50 -9.48 0.65 -15.83
N THR A 51 -10.58 1.37 -15.64
CA THR A 51 -10.85 2.63 -16.31
C THR A 51 -9.80 3.70 -15.98
N ILE A 52 -9.42 3.79 -14.72
CA ILE A 52 -8.39 4.72 -14.24
C ILE A 52 -7.02 4.35 -14.83
N ALA A 53 -6.64 3.08 -14.78
CA ALA A 53 -5.37 2.60 -15.32
C ALA A 53 -5.27 2.82 -16.82
N LYS A 54 -6.35 2.59 -17.57
CA LYS A 54 -6.42 2.83 -19.02
C LYS A 54 -6.19 4.31 -19.36
N ALA A 55 -6.76 5.22 -18.56
CA ALA A 55 -6.55 6.66 -18.74
C ALA A 55 -5.08 7.06 -18.53
N SER A 56 -4.31 6.30 -17.79
CA SER A 56 -2.88 6.51 -17.53
C SER A 56 -1.98 5.68 -18.45
N ASN A 57 -2.56 4.92 -19.36
CA ASN A 57 -1.84 4.03 -20.28
C ASN A 57 -0.90 3.04 -19.52
N VAL A 58 -1.39 2.46 -18.43
CA VAL A 58 -0.68 1.49 -17.60
C VAL A 58 -1.51 0.24 -17.43
N ASP A 59 -0.86 -0.92 -17.36
CA ASP A 59 -1.53 -2.18 -17.05
C ASP A 59 -1.95 -2.22 -15.58
N ILE A 60 -3.02 -2.94 -15.30
CA ILE A 60 -3.48 -3.20 -13.93
C ILE A 60 -3.85 -4.67 -13.76
N ARG A 61 -3.46 -5.24 -12.63
CA ARG A 61 -3.76 -6.62 -12.25
C ARG A 61 -4.28 -6.67 -10.83
N PHE A 62 -5.11 -7.67 -10.57
CA PHE A 62 -5.77 -7.87 -9.28
C PHE A 62 -5.46 -9.27 -8.76
N TYR A 63 -5.00 -9.36 -7.54
CA TYR A 63 -4.65 -10.63 -6.90
C TYR A 63 -5.15 -10.67 -5.47
N SER A 64 -5.49 -11.88 -5.01
CA SER A 64 -5.49 -12.17 -3.58
C SER A 64 -4.05 -12.11 -3.05
N ILE A 65 -3.88 -12.01 -1.73
CA ILE A 65 -2.55 -12.06 -1.10
C ILE A 65 -1.82 -13.35 -1.50
N ALA A 66 -2.50 -14.50 -1.40
CA ALA A 66 -1.92 -15.79 -1.72
C ALA A 66 -1.46 -15.88 -3.18
N ASP A 67 -2.31 -15.46 -4.11
CA ASP A 67 -1.99 -15.51 -5.54
C ASP A 67 -0.85 -14.57 -5.90
N PHE A 68 -0.83 -13.36 -5.37
CA PHE A 68 0.26 -12.42 -5.62
C PHE A 68 1.60 -12.96 -5.14
N MET A 69 1.64 -13.51 -3.93
CA MET A 69 2.87 -14.08 -3.39
C MET A 69 3.36 -15.28 -4.19
N GLN A 70 2.44 -16.08 -4.73
CA GLN A 70 2.78 -17.18 -5.63
C GLN A 70 3.34 -16.67 -6.96
N VAL A 71 2.68 -15.70 -7.58
CA VAL A 71 3.14 -15.06 -8.83
C VAL A 71 4.51 -14.42 -8.63
N LEU A 72 4.71 -13.70 -7.54
CA LEU A 72 5.97 -13.01 -7.25
C LEU A 72 7.16 -14.01 -7.11
N ARG A 73 6.90 -15.21 -6.58
CA ARG A 73 7.93 -16.25 -6.45
C ARG A 73 8.29 -16.92 -7.76
N HIS A 74 7.34 -17.09 -8.66
CA HIS A 74 7.47 -17.95 -9.84
C HIS A 74 7.53 -17.20 -11.17
N ASN A 75 7.20 -15.92 -11.19
CA ASN A 75 7.16 -15.16 -12.42
C ASN A 75 8.47 -14.41 -12.68
N GLU A 76 9.03 -14.61 -13.87
CA GLU A 76 10.17 -13.85 -14.36
C GLU A 76 9.67 -12.73 -15.27
N SER A 77 9.88 -11.50 -14.86
CA SER A 77 9.43 -10.31 -15.57
C SER A 77 10.41 -9.17 -15.29
N ASN A 78 10.51 -8.25 -16.24
CA ASN A 78 11.27 -7.00 -16.06
C ASN A 78 10.38 -5.82 -15.67
N GLN A 79 9.12 -6.08 -15.35
CA GLN A 79 8.16 -5.03 -15.06
C GLN A 79 8.46 -4.30 -13.74
N ARG A 80 8.19 -3.01 -13.76
CA ARG A 80 8.23 -2.12 -12.61
C ARG A 80 6.83 -2.04 -12.03
N LEU A 81 6.66 -2.53 -10.81
CA LEU A 81 5.36 -2.68 -10.17
C LEU A 81 5.09 -1.58 -9.16
N PHE A 82 3.90 -1.02 -9.22
CA PHE A 82 3.30 -0.23 -8.15
C PHE A 82 2.23 -1.07 -7.47
N VAL A 83 2.52 -1.53 -6.26
CA VAL A 83 1.62 -2.39 -5.50
C VAL A 83 0.74 -1.52 -4.61
N VAL A 84 -0.58 -1.67 -4.74
CA VAL A 84 -1.57 -0.93 -3.95
C VAL A 84 -2.35 -1.91 -3.09
N VAL A 85 -2.41 -1.62 -1.81
CA VAL A 85 -3.10 -2.44 -0.80
C VAL A 85 -4.04 -1.57 0.02
N ARG A 86 -5.06 -2.18 0.61
CA ARG A 86 -6.09 -1.48 1.37
C ARG A 86 -5.60 -1.03 2.76
N ASP A 87 -4.76 -1.83 3.40
CA ASP A 87 -4.39 -1.66 4.80
C ASP A 87 -2.98 -2.20 5.12
N VAL A 88 -2.51 -1.86 6.30
CA VAL A 88 -1.21 -2.33 6.82
C VAL A 88 -1.21 -3.84 7.00
N GLN A 89 -2.32 -4.42 7.43
CA GLN A 89 -2.44 -5.86 7.63
C GLN A 89 -2.10 -6.64 6.36
N THR A 90 -2.51 -6.16 5.20
CA THR A 90 -2.16 -6.79 3.91
C THR A 90 -0.64 -6.82 3.68
N VAL A 91 0.06 -5.73 3.98
CA VAL A 91 1.53 -5.70 3.90
C VAL A 91 2.14 -6.71 4.88
N TYR A 92 1.63 -6.75 6.08
CA TYR A 92 2.11 -7.68 7.13
C TYR A 92 1.88 -9.14 6.73
N GLU A 93 0.72 -9.47 6.18
CA GLU A 93 0.42 -10.82 5.68
C GLU A 93 1.33 -11.21 4.51
N MET A 94 1.61 -10.28 3.60
CA MET A 94 2.59 -10.54 2.53
C MET A 94 3.98 -10.81 3.10
N PHE A 95 4.41 -10.05 4.11
CA PHE A 95 5.68 -10.31 4.81
C PHE A 95 5.69 -11.69 5.46
N LYS A 96 4.63 -12.09 6.15
CA LYS A 96 4.51 -13.44 6.74
C LYS A 96 4.59 -14.55 5.68
N ASN A 97 4.23 -14.25 4.44
CA ASN A 97 4.31 -15.15 3.30
C ASN A 97 5.59 -15.01 2.47
N GLY A 98 6.60 -14.31 2.99
CA GLY A 98 7.93 -14.26 2.43
C GLY A 98 8.28 -13.01 1.62
N LEU A 99 7.44 -11.96 1.67
CA LEU A 99 7.83 -10.67 1.08
C LEU A 99 9.05 -10.10 1.80
N THR A 100 10.09 -9.79 1.03
CA THR A 100 11.28 -9.11 1.56
C THR A 100 10.99 -7.64 1.82
N SER A 101 11.89 -6.98 2.57
CA SER A 101 11.75 -5.56 2.93
C SER A 101 11.51 -4.67 1.71
N GLN A 102 10.56 -3.75 1.84
CA GLN A 102 10.11 -2.83 0.82
C GLN A 102 9.99 -1.41 1.37
N THR A 103 9.89 -0.44 0.47
CA THR A 103 9.42 0.90 0.82
C THR A 103 7.90 0.94 0.74
N VAL A 104 7.26 1.38 1.82
CA VAL A 104 5.82 1.45 1.97
C VAL A 104 5.38 2.89 2.18
N ASN A 105 4.56 3.39 1.26
CA ASN A 105 3.90 4.68 1.37
C ASN A 105 2.54 4.51 2.03
N ILE A 106 2.26 5.29 3.04
CA ILE A 106 0.92 5.43 3.59
C ILE A 106 0.26 6.65 2.95
N GLY A 107 -0.84 6.44 2.25
CA GLY A 107 -1.60 7.51 1.59
C GLY A 107 -2.86 7.88 2.35
N ASN A 108 -3.63 6.89 2.76
CA ASN A 108 -4.88 7.13 3.46
C ASN A 108 -5.28 5.90 4.28
N ILE A 109 -5.49 6.10 5.56
CA ILE A 109 -6.13 5.13 6.46
C ILE A 109 -7.22 5.86 7.20
N HIS A 110 -8.48 5.54 6.88
CA HIS A 110 -9.65 6.23 7.40
C HIS A 110 -9.81 6.05 8.92
N TYR A 111 -10.51 7.01 9.53
CA TYR A 111 -11.00 6.87 10.89
C TYR A 111 -11.82 5.57 11.03
N GLY A 112 -11.71 4.94 12.16
CA GLY A 112 -12.46 3.74 12.53
C GLY A 112 -12.43 3.53 14.04
N ARG A 113 -13.30 2.66 14.51
CA ARG A 113 -13.34 2.33 15.94
C ARG A 113 -12.00 1.77 16.42
N GLY A 114 -11.51 2.29 17.54
CA GLY A 114 -10.23 1.87 18.12
C GLY A 114 -9.00 2.48 17.45
N ARG A 115 -9.18 3.37 16.47
CA ARG A 115 -8.09 4.08 15.79
C ARG A 115 -7.90 5.48 16.36
N VAL A 116 -6.64 5.89 16.41
CA VAL A 116 -6.23 7.24 16.80
C VAL A 116 -5.50 7.91 15.65
N PRO A 117 -5.55 9.26 15.52
CA PRO A 117 -4.88 9.94 14.43
C PRO A 117 -3.36 9.89 14.61
N PHE A 118 -2.67 9.48 13.55
CA PHE A 118 -1.26 9.79 13.34
C PHE A 118 -1.13 11.18 12.71
N ASN A 119 -1.97 11.47 11.73
CA ASN A 119 -2.15 12.79 11.12
C ASN A 119 -3.59 12.93 10.60
N LYS A 120 -3.86 13.97 9.78
CA LYS A 120 -5.23 14.25 9.30
C LYS A 120 -5.83 13.16 8.41
N LYS A 121 -5.01 12.35 7.75
CA LYS A 121 -5.43 11.33 6.79
C LYS A 121 -5.02 9.91 7.17
N MET A 122 -4.30 9.75 8.26
CA MET A 122 -3.82 8.45 8.72
C MET A 122 -4.24 8.22 10.17
N TYR A 123 -5.12 7.25 10.36
CA TYR A 123 -5.58 6.78 11.67
C TYR A 123 -5.10 5.37 11.90
N VAL A 124 -4.56 5.08 13.04
CA VAL A 124 -3.96 3.77 13.35
C VAL A 124 -4.58 3.14 14.60
N SER A 125 -4.78 1.83 14.54
CA SER A 125 -5.08 1.00 15.70
C SER A 125 -3.79 0.56 16.38
N GLU A 126 -3.91 -0.02 17.57
CA GLU A 126 -2.77 -0.63 18.25
C GLU A 126 -2.16 -1.76 17.41
N VAL A 127 -2.99 -2.57 16.76
CA VAL A 127 -2.54 -3.64 15.85
C VAL A 127 -1.78 -3.07 14.65
N ASP A 128 -2.29 -2.02 14.03
CA ASP A 128 -1.58 -1.35 12.93
C ASP A 128 -0.18 -0.89 13.36
N VAL A 129 -0.08 -0.31 14.55
CA VAL A 129 1.18 0.18 15.10
C VAL A 129 2.16 -0.97 15.37
N ASP A 130 1.69 -2.06 15.97
CA ASP A 130 2.52 -3.24 16.23
C ASP A 130 3.05 -3.85 14.93
N GLU A 131 2.22 -3.95 13.92
CA GLU A 131 2.59 -4.46 12.60
C GLU A 131 3.59 -3.55 11.87
N ILE A 132 3.36 -2.23 11.88
CA ILE A 132 4.29 -1.25 11.30
C ILE A 132 5.64 -1.33 12.01
N ASN A 133 5.65 -1.33 13.33
CA ASN A 133 6.89 -1.38 14.11
C ASN A 133 7.68 -2.67 13.84
N GLU A 134 7.01 -3.80 13.77
CA GLU A 134 7.66 -5.08 13.43
C GLU A 134 8.25 -5.04 12.01
N LEU A 135 7.49 -4.54 11.03
CA LEU A 135 7.97 -4.40 9.66
C LEU A 135 9.18 -3.47 9.55
N ILE A 136 9.19 -2.36 10.31
CA ILE A 136 10.35 -1.47 10.38
C ILE A 136 11.57 -2.20 10.95
N GLU A 137 11.40 -3.00 12.00
CA GLU A 137 12.48 -3.84 12.56
C GLU A 137 13.01 -4.86 11.54
N GLN A 138 12.16 -5.29 10.61
CA GLN A 138 12.54 -6.20 9.52
C GLN A 138 13.12 -5.49 8.28
N GLY A 139 13.36 -4.19 8.36
CA GLY A 139 14.02 -3.42 7.32
C GLY A 139 13.08 -2.74 6.33
N PHE A 140 11.77 -2.76 6.55
CA PHE A 140 10.82 -1.99 5.75
C PHE A 140 10.96 -0.51 6.07
N ASN A 141 10.79 0.35 5.06
CA ASN A 141 10.80 1.80 5.20
C ASN A 141 9.39 2.33 5.00
N PHE A 142 8.85 2.99 6.01
CA PHE A 142 7.51 3.59 5.96
C PHE A 142 7.61 5.11 5.87
N TYR A 143 6.77 5.72 5.05
CA TYR A 143 6.57 7.16 5.03
C TYR A 143 5.14 7.51 4.66
N TYR A 144 4.68 8.66 5.15
CA TYR A 144 3.39 9.23 4.77
C TYR A 144 3.59 10.24 3.63
N GLN A 145 2.79 10.14 2.59
CA GLN A 145 2.68 11.13 1.52
C GLN A 145 1.38 10.89 0.75
N ASP A 146 0.60 11.94 0.57
CA ASP A 146 -0.69 11.84 -0.13
C ASP A 146 -0.47 11.60 -1.63
N VAL A 147 0.17 12.56 -2.30
CA VAL A 147 0.53 12.49 -3.71
C VAL A 147 1.97 12.94 -3.92
N PRO A 148 2.64 12.50 -5.00
CA PRO A 148 3.98 12.99 -5.31
C PRO A 148 4.04 14.51 -5.39
N GLY A 149 5.10 15.10 -4.84
CA GLY A 149 5.30 16.56 -4.80
C GLY A 149 4.69 17.25 -3.59
N THR A 150 3.88 16.57 -2.78
CA THR A 150 3.47 17.08 -1.46
C THR A 150 4.49 16.72 -0.39
N LEU A 151 4.33 17.31 0.80
CA LEU A 151 5.21 17.03 1.92
C LEU A 151 5.16 15.55 2.30
N ASP A 152 6.32 14.91 2.39
CA ASP A 152 6.47 13.55 2.89
C ASP A 152 6.92 13.55 4.36
N GLU A 153 6.55 12.52 5.08
CA GLU A 153 6.87 12.34 6.49
C GLU A 153 7.36 10.92 6.71
N VAL A 154 8.64 10.78 7.08
CA VAL A 154 9.19 9.47 7.45
C VAL A 154 8.49 8.95 8.70
N ILE A 155 8.08 7.69 8.66
CA ILE A 155 7.47 7.01 9.80
C ILE A 155 8.52 6.10 10.42
N ASP A 156 9.02 6.53 11.57
CA ASP A 156 9.83 5.70 12.45
C ASP A 156 8.94 4.89 13.40
N LYS A 157 9.57 4.16 14.31
CA LYS A 157 8.85 3.38 15.32
C LYS A 157 7.80 4.23 16.04
N ILE A 158 6.55 3.77 16.03
CA ILE A 158 5.40 4.49 16.59
C ILE A 158 5.17 4.06 18.02
N ASP A 159 4.89 5.02 18.90
CA ASP A 159 4.41 4.82 20.25
C ASP A 159 2.90 5.09 20.30
N PHE A 160 2.11 4.04 20.36
CA PHE A 160 0.64 4.14 20.35
C PHE A 160 0.08 4.87 21.57
N GLU A 161 0.66 4.63 22.74
CA GLU A 161 0.23 5.29 23.98
C GLU A 161 0.48 6.81 23.91
N ARG A 162 1.59 7.22 23.30
CA ARG A 162 1.88 8.64 23.06
C ARG A 162 0.85 9.27 22.10
N LEU A 163 0.47 8.58 21.03
CA LEU A 163 -0.56 9.08 20.10
C LEU A 163 -1.91 9.28 20.79
N LYS A 164 -2.30 8.39 21.71
CA LYS A 164 -3.53 8.53 22.47
C LYS A 164 -3.51 9.75 23.39
N LYS A 165 -2.37 10.14 23.93
CA LYS A 165 -2.22 11.27 24.87
C LYS A 165 -2.32 12.63 24.18
N VAL A 166 -1.90 12.75 22.94
CA VAL A 166 -1.94 14.02 22.17
C VAL A 166 -3.39 14.49 21.90
N ARG A 167 -4.38 13.64 22.16
CA ARG A 167 -5.81 13.92 21.97
C ARG A 167 -6.55 14.58 23.12
N LYS A 168 -5.92 14.82 24.24
CA LYS A 168 -6.58 15.44 25.39
C LYS A 168 -6.49 16.95 25.37
#